data_260836023c4f870aaedb96de56877547
#
_entry.id   260836023c4f870aaedb96de56877547
#
_cell.length_a   1.000
_cell.length_b   1.000
_cell.length_c   1.000
_cell.angle_alpha   90.00
_cell.angle_beta   90.00
_cell.angle_gamma   90.00
#
_symmetry.space_group_name_H-M   'P 1'
#
loop_
_entity.id
_entity.type
_entity.pdbx_description
1 polymer ?
#
loop_
_entity_poly.entity_id
_entity_poly.type
_entity_poly.pdbx_seq_one_letter_code
_entity_poly.pdbx_strand_id
1 'polypeptide(L)'
;SVLSSTNGYSDSMARQLMNTDAEILKSRNVVEPVIAAIEDPEGTGKAPTYEEFVKTRIETKPYKETELLQVSVTGKSPEQAQEANQLLIDTFLNRLADISHVEQRTTREFLQKRVVTAKEELGQAEKKLQQFQVDNKVYSTADQMKGLTDKITLIDREKAQNQLDLETAQAALGSINEQLG
;
A
#
# COMPACT_ATOMS: atom_id res chain seq x y z
N SER A 1 12.85 -33.10 6.89
CA SER A 1 12.06 -32.74 8.09
C SER A 1 11.66 -31.25 8.18
N VAL A 2 11.47 -30.58 7.04
CA VAL A 2 11.05 -29.17 6.98
C VAL A 2 9.55 -29.02 6.67
N LEU A 3 8.90 -30.07 6.20
CA LEU A 3 7.47 -30.09 5.82
C LEU A 3 6.50 -30.26 6.99
N SER A 4 6.99 -30.64 8.18
CA SER A 4 6.12 -30.83 9.36
C SER A 4 5.94 -29.54 10.20
N SER A 5 6.76 -28.51 9.99
CA SER A 5 6.65 -27.23 10.72
C SER A 5 5.67 -26.24 10.08
N THR A 6 5.41 -26.35 8.78
CA THR A 6 4.44 -25.47 8.08
C THR A 6 2.98 -25.83 8.38
N ASN A 7 2.67 -27.12 8.60
CA ASN A 7 1.30 -27.52 8.97
C ASN A 7 0.92 -27.07 10.39
N GLY A 8 1.84 -27.06 11.34
CA GLY A 8 1.56 -26.62 12.71
C GLY A 8 1.28 -25.11 12.83
N TYR A 9 1.94 -24.29 12.02
CA TYR A 9 1.68 -22.84 11.97
C TYR A 9 0.32 -22.52 11.34
N SER A 10 -0.08 -23.21 10.29
CA SER A 10 -1.38 -23.07 9.64
C SER A 10 -2.52 -23.44 10.61
N ASP A 11 -2.38 -24.52 11.34
CA ASP A 11 -3.40 -25.04 12.26
C ASP A 11 -3.57 -24.13 13.50
N SER A 12 -2.48 -23.61 14.04
CA SER A 12 -2.55 -22.65 15.16
C SER A 12 -3.18 -21.32 14.76
N MET A 13 -2.90 -20.83 13.55
CA MET A 13 -3.46 -19.59 13.02
C MET A 13 -4.95 -19.73 12.72
N ALA A 14 -5.37 -20.86 12.13
CA ALA A 14 -6.78 -21.18 11.90
C ALA A 14 -7.57 -21.24 13.21
N ARG A 15 -7.04 -21.87 14.26
CA ARG A 15 -7.66 -21.91 15.60
C ARG A 15 -7.75 -20.52 16.23
N GLN A 16 -6.75 -19.68 16.06
CA GLN A 16 -6.76 -18.31 16.58
C GLN A 16 -7.84 -17.46 15.88
N LEU A 17 -8.00 -17.58 14.56
CA LEU A 17 -9.05 -16.91 13.79
C LEU A 17 -10.44 -17.37 14.28
N MET A 18 -10.68 -18.68 14.40
CA MET A 18 -11.95 -19.21 14.89
C MET A 18 -12.28 -18.74 16.32
N ASN A 19 -11.29 -18.64 17.20
CA ASN A 19 -11.49 -18.10 18.53
C ASN A 19 -11.85 -16.62 18.47
N THR A 20 -11.19 -15.83 17.62
CA THR A 20 -11.51 -14.41 17.41
C THR A 20 -12.92 -14.24 16.86
N ASP A 21 -13.32 -15.04 15.87
CA ASP A 21 -14.67 -15.02 15.30
C ASP A 21 -15.72 -15.40 16.33
N ALA A 22 -15.45 -16.40 17.18
CA ALA A 22 -16.33 -16.79 18.28
C ALA A 22 -16.50 -15.66 19.31
N GLU A 23 -15.43 -14.92 19.62
CA GLU A 23 -15.50 -13.76 20.53
C GLU A 23 -16.25 -12.58 19.90
N ILE A 24 -16.05 -12.31 18.61
CA ILE A 24 -16.80 -11.27 17.89
C ILE A 24 -18.28 -11.63 17.85
N LEU A 25 -18.61 -12.89 17.54
CA LEU A 25 -20.01 -13.39 17.49
C LEU A 25 -20.69 -13.23 18.85
N LYS A 26 -19.99 -13.48 19.93
CA LYS A 26 -20.48 -13.31 21.30
C LYS A 26 -20.40 -11.88 21.83
N SER A 27 -19.90 -10.93 21.06
CA SER A 27 -19.77 -9.55 21.52
C SER A 27 -21.13 -8.88 21.73
N ARG A 28 -21.17 -7.87 22.60
CA ARG A 28 -22.38 -7.09 22.88
C ARG A 28 -23.02 -6.50 21.64
N ASN A 29 -22.20 -5.99 20.72
CA ASN A 29 -22.68 -5.38 19.47
C ASN A 29 -23.41 -6.36 18.55
N VAL A 30 -23.15 -7.66 18.69
CA VAL A 30 -23.82 -8.73 17.91
C VAL A 30 -25.00 -9.29 18.68
N VAL A 31 -24.86 -9.52 19.98
CA VAL A 31 -25.85 -10.25 20.79
C VAL A 31 -26.99 -9.36 21.30
N GLU A 32 -26.70 -8.12 21.72
CA GLU A 32 -27.76 -7.22 22.26
C GLU A 32 -28.89 -6.93 21.26
N PRO A 33 -28.62 -6.70 19.94
CA PRO A 33 -29.70 -6.57 18.96
C PRO A 33 -30.56 -7.84 18.83
N VAL A 34 -29.96 -9.03 18.98
CA VAL A 34 -30.66 -10.31 18.94
C VAL A 34 -31.58 -10.47 20.17
N ILE A 35 -31.08 -10.13 21.36
CA ILE A 35 -31.89 -10.14 22.59
C ILE A 35 -33.08 -9.20 22.46
N ALA A 36 -32.84 -7.97 21.99
CA ALA A 36 -33.91 -6.98 21.83
C ALA A 36 -35.00 -7.44 20.85
N ALA A 37 -34.59 -8.04 19.71
CA ALA A 37 -35.55 -8.48 18.70
C ALA A 37 -36.34 -9.75 19.10
N ILE A 38 -35.67 -10.69 19.78
CA ILE A 38 -36.23 -12.05 20.00
C ILE A 38 -36.85 -12.22 21.41
N GLU A 39 -36.21 -11.65 22.43
CA GLU A 39 -36.65 -11.85 23.83
C GLU A 39 -37.49 -10.70 24.35
N ASP A 40 -37.37 -9.50 23.79
CA ASP A 40 -38.13 -8.32 24.20
C ASP A 40 -38.54 -7.44 23.01
N PRO A 41 -39.30 -7.99 22.04
CA PRO A 41 -39.69 -7.24 20.84
C PRO A 41 -40.59 -6.03 21.16
N GLU A 42 -41.23 -6.00 22.32
CA GLU A 42 -42.08 -4.91 22.78
C GLU A 42 -41.37 -3.88 23.67
N GLY A 43 -40.09 -4.12 23.98
CA GLY A 43 -39.28 -3.21 24.83
C GLY A 43 -39.77 -3.16 26.30
N THR A 44 -40.25 -4.28 26.82
CA THR A 44 -40.82 -4.37 28.19
C THR A 44 -39.77 -4.47 29.29
N GLY A 45 -38.48 -4.65 28.93
CA GLY A 45 -37.35 -4.80 29.86
C GLY A 45 -37.34 -6.15 30.60
N LYS A 46 -38.03 -7.15 30.10
CA LYS A 46 -38.08 -8.52 30.68
C LYS A 46 -37.13 -9.49 30.01
N ALA A 47 -36.26 -9.03 29.12
CA ALA A 47 -35.28 -9.85 28.47
C ALA A 47 -34.19 -10.30 29.44
N PRO A 48 -33.52 -11.44 29.16
CA PRO A 48 -32.35 -11.86 29.89
C PRO A 48 -31.21 -10.83 29.70
N THR A 49 -30.30 -10.78 30.67
CA THR A 49 -29.10 -9.97 30.53
C THR A 49 -28.21 -10.54 29.43
N TYR A 50 -27.32 -9.71 28.87
CA TYR A 50 -26.34 -10.14 27.87
C TYR A 50 -25.52 -11.36 28.36
N GLU A 51 -25.00 -11.28 29.58
CA GLU A 51 -24.18 -12.33 30.19
C GLU A 51 -24.94 -13.64 30.34
N GLU A 52 -26.19 -13.57 30.73
CA GLU A 52 -27.10 -14.73 30.87
C GLU A 52 -27.39 -15.33 29.51
N PHE A 53 -27.75 -14.51 28.51
CA PHE A 53 -28.06 -14.96 27.16
C PHE A 53 -26.84 -15.66 26.50
N VAL A 54 -25.67 -15.04 26.56
CA VAL A 54 -24.42 -15.65 25.99
C VAL A 54 -24.09 -16.98 26.68
N LYS A 55 -24.22 -17.05 28.01
CA LYS A 55 -23.87 -18.23 28.79
C LYS A 55 -24.84 -19.40 28.59
N THR A 56 -26.16 -19.09 28.48
CA THR A 56 -27.19 -20.12 28.50
C THR A 56 -27.78 -20.44 27.13
N ARG A 57 -27.66 -19.53 26.16
CA ARG A 57 -28.35 -19.65 24.87
C ARG A 57 -27.41 -19.86 23.69
N ILE A 58 -26.15 -19.35 23.76
CA ILE A 58 -25.22 -19.41 22.64
C ILE A 58 -24.11 -20.40 22.95
N GLU A 59 -23.97 -21.40 22.10
CA GLU A 59 -22.85 -22.32 22.11
C GLU A 59 -22.05 -22.22 20.80
N THR A 60 -20.72 -22.10 20.92
CA THR A 60 -19.81 -22.09 19.77
C THR A 60 -18.78 -23.20 19.92
N LYS A 61 -18.61 -24.03 18.90
CA LYS A 61 -17.62 -25.11 18.88
C LYS A 61 -16.88 -25.13 17.56
N PRO A 62 -15.54 -25.28 17.55
CA PRO A 62 -14.80 -25.62 16.34
C PRO A 62 -15.29 -26.98 15.79
N TYR A 63 -15.57 -27.04 14.49
CA TYR A 63 -16.02 -28.28 13.88
C TYR A 63 -14.82 -29.09 13.42
N LYS A 64 -14.41 -30.04 14.26
CA LYS A 64 -13.29 -30.98 14.04
C LYS A 64 -12.10 -30.26 13.39
N GLU A 65 -11.16 -30.85 12.77
CA GLU A 65 -9.96 -30.26 12.17
C GLU A 65 -10.24 -29.39 10.91
N THR A 66 -11.28 -28.55 10.96
CA THR A 66 -11.69 -27.64 9.88
C THR A 66 -11.64 -26.18 10.34
N GLU A 67 -11.71 -25.26 9.39
CA GLU A 67 -11.86 -23.81 9.65
C GLU A 67 -13.33 -23.38 9.86
N LEU A 68 -14.18 -24.32 10.28
CA LEU A 68 -15.59 -24.08 10.49
C LEU A 68 -15.91 -23.92 11.97
N LEU A 69 -16.65 -22.85 12.29
CA LEU A 69 -17.22 -22.60 13.62
C LEU A 69 -18.68 -23.03 13.63
N GLN A 70 -19.00 -24.04 14.42
CA GLN A 70 -20.38 -24.42 14.66
C GLN A 70 -21.00 -23.47 15.69
N VAL A 71 -22.13 -22.87 15.35
CA VAL A 71 -22.89 -21.99 16.23
C VAL A 71 -24.24 -22.62 16.50
N SER A 72 -24.63 -22.68 17.75
CA SER A 72 -25.93 -23.19 18.19
C SER A 72 -26.60 -22.17 19.11
N VAL A 73 -27.86 -21.87 18.86
CA VAL A 73 -28.67 -20.99 19.70
C VAL A 73 -29.85 -21.76 20.25
N THR A 74 -30.12 -21.65 21.55
CA THR A 74 -31.24 -22.26 22.22
C THR A 74 -32.36 -21.24 22.40
N GLY A 75 -33.56 -21.55 21.91
CA GLY A 75 -34.79 -20.73 22.06
C GLY A 75 -35.83 -21.40 22.96
N LYS A 76 -36.93 -20.68 23.24
CA LYS A 76 -38.08 -21.20 23.95
C LYS A 76 -38.96 -22.10 23.07
N SER A 77 -38.86 -21.93 21.74
CA SER A 77 -39.48 -22.76 20.72
C SER A 77 -38.50 -23.01 19.57
N PRO A 78 -38.76 -24.02 18.72
CA PRO A 78 -37.93 -24.26 17.52
C PRO A 78 -37.88 -23.05 16.60
N GLU A 79 -39.00 -22.35 16.40
CA GLU A 79 -39.12 -21.18 15.55
C GLU A 79 -38.25 -20.03 16.11
N GLN A 80 -38.36 -19.76 17.42
CA GLN A 80 -37.57 -18.74 18.10
C GLN A 80 -36.07 -19.07 18.02
N ALA A 81 -35.69 -20.32 18.19
CA ALA A 81 -34.28 -20.73 18.07
C ALA A 81 -33.74 -20.53 16.65
N GLN A 82 -34.53 -20.83 15.62
CA GLN A 82 -34.17 -20.61 14.22
C GLN A 82 -34.03 -19.12 13.93
N GLU A 83 -34.99 -18.31 14.32
CA GLU A 83 -34.98 -16.85 14.12
C GLU A 83 -33.79 -16.22 14.84
N ALA A 84 -33.55 -16.57 16.09
CA ALA A 84 -32.41 -16.09 16.88
C ALA A 84 -31.07 -16.46 16.26
N ASN A 85 -30.93 -17.70 15.77
CA ASN A 85 -29.72 -18.15 15.11
C ASN A 85 -29.48 -17.41 13.80
N GLN A 86 -30.51 -17.23 12.96
CA GLN A 86 -30.42 -16.48 11.72
C GLN A 86 -30.02 -15.03 11.99
N LEU A 87 -30.69 -14.35 12.91
CA LEU A 87 -30.42 -12.97 13.26
C LEU A 87 -29.00 -12.80 13.84
N LEU A 88 -28.54 -13.75 14.66
CA LEU A 88 -27.20 -13.77 15.23
C LEU A 88 -26.14 -13.83 14.12
N ILE A 89 -26.32 -14.72 13.14
CA ILE A 89 -25.40 -14.86 12.02
C ILE A 89 -25.41 -13.61 11.14
N ASP A 90 -26.58 -13.08 10.81
CA ASP A 90 -26.70 -11.87 9.99
C ASP A 90 -26.04 -10.66 10.66
N THR A 91 -26.27 -10.47 11.96
CA THR A 91 -25.65 -9.40 12.73
C THR A 91 -24.13 -9.58 12.85
N PHE A 92 -23.68 -10.82 13.02
CA PHE A 92 -22.25 -11.16 13.03
C PHE A 92 -21.58 -10.85 11.68
N LEU A 93 -22.17 -11.25 10.56
CA LEU A 93 -21.63 -10.98 9.22
C LEU A 93 -21.57 -9.47 8.93
N ASN A 94 -22.60 -8.73 9.32
CA ASN A 94 -22.59 -7.26 9.22
C ASN A 94 -21.45 -6.67 10.07
N ARG A 95 -21.26 -7.18 11.29
CA ARG A 95 -20.15 -6.72 12.15
C ARG A 95 -18.79 -7.00 11.58
N LEU A 96 -18.56 -8.16 10.97
CA LEU A 96 -17.31 -8.48 10.26
C LEU A 96 -17.07 -7.53 9.09
N ALA A 97 -18.11 -7.25 8.31
CA ALA A 97 -18.01 -6.30 7.21
C ALA A 97 -17.61 -4.90 7.70
N ASP A 98 -18.22 -4.41 8.78
CA ASP A 98 -17.89 -3.12 9.40
C ASP A 98 -16.43 -3.05 9.86
N ILE A 99 -15.95 -4.11 10.53
CA ILE A 99 -14.55 -4.20 10.98
C ILE A 99 -13.62 -4.12 9.77
N SER A 100 -13.88 -4.92 8.74
CA SER A 100 -13.08 -4.94 7.51
C SER A 100 -13.06 -3.57 6.81
N HIS A 101 -14.20 -2.89 6.72
CA HIS A 101 -14.27 -1.55 6.12
C HIS A 101 -13.48 -0.51 6.91
N VAL A 102 -13.51 -0.56 8.24
CA VAL A 102 -12.72 0.33 9.10
C VAL A 102 -11.23 0.10 8.89
N GLU A 103 -10.78 -1.15 8.88
CA GLU A 103 -9.37 -1.52 8.64
C GLU A 103 -8.88 -1.05 7.26
N GLN A 104 -9.66 -1.31 6.21
CA GLN A 104 -9.34 -0.89 4.85
C GLN A 104 -9.25 0.64 4.74
N ARG A 105 -10.17 1.37 5.38
CA ARG A 105 -10.15 2.83 5.40
C ARG A 105 -8.91 3.36 6.12
N THR A 106 -8.61 2.83 7.30
CA THR A 106 -7.45 3.21 8.09
C THR A 106 -6.14 2.94 7.33
N THR A 107 -6.02 1.78 6.71
CA THR A 107 -4.86 1.42 5.88
C THR A 107 -4.72 2.36 4.70
N ARG A 108 -5.82 2.67 4.00
CA ARG A 108 -5.81 3.60 2.87
C ARG A 108 -5.38 5.01 3.31
N GLU A 109 -5.91 5.53 4.40
CA GLU A 109 -5.53 6.84 4.94
C GLU A 109 -4.05 6.89 5.34
N PHE A 110 -3.55 5.83 5.97
CA PHE A 110 -2.13 5.70 6.29
C PHE A 110 -1.25 5.70 5.03
N LEU A 111 -1.61 4.90 4.02
CA LEU A 111 -0.86 4.84 2.77
C LEU A 111 -0.92 6.17 2.01
N GLN A 112 -2.06 6.85 1.99
CA GLN A 112 -2.18 8.17 1.38
C GLN A 112 -1.25 9.19 2.05
N LYS A 113 -1.19 9.23 3.38
CA LYS A 113 -0.25 10.10 4.11
C LYS A 113 1.19 9.78 3.75
N ARG A 114 1.55 8.49 3.69
CA ARG A 114 2.91 8.07 3.30
C ARG A 114 3.28 8.49 1.88
N VAL A 115 2.34 8.40 0.93
CA VAL A 115 2.55 8.87 -0.45
C VAL A 115 2.78 10.37 -0.49
N VAL A 116 2.01 11.16 0.26
CA VAL A 116 2.20 12.62 0.33
C VAL A 116 3.59 12.96 0.88
N THR A 117 3.97 12.37 2.02
CA THR A 117 5.28 12.58 2.62
C THR A 117 6.43 12.20 1.68
N ALA A 118 6.34 11.03 1.02
CA ALA A 118 7.36 10.61 0.08
C ALA A 118 7.49 11.53 -1.14
N LYS A 119 6.37 12.09 -1.63
CA LYS A 119 6.39 13.10 -2.70
C LYS A 119 7.07 14.41 -2.26
N GLU A 120 6.80 14.85 -1.04
CA GLU A 120 7.45 16.04 -0.48
C GLU A 120 8.95 15.84 -0.30
N GLU A 121 9.36 14.69 0.24
CA GLU A 121 10.78 14.32 0.39
C GLU A 121 11.50 14.23 -0.96
N LEU A 122 10.85 13.61 -1.97
CA LEU A 122 11.37 13.54 -3.33
C LEU A 122 11.55 14.96 -3.90
N GLY A 123 10.53 15.81 -3.81
CA GLY A 123 10.61 17.19 -4.31
C GLY A 123 11.68 18.02 -3.62
N GLN A 124 11.91 17.79 -2.32
CA GLN A 124 13.02 18.44 -1.61
C GLN A 124 14.39 17.91 -2.07
N ALA A 125 14.50 16.59 -2.29
CA ALA A 125 15.72 15.98 -2.79
C ALA A 125 16.07 16.45 -4.22
N GLU A 126 15.08 16.54 -5.09
CA GLU A 126 15.21 17.07 -6.46
C GLU A 126 15.68 18.54 -6.45
N LYS A 127 15.08 19.38 -5.61
CA LYS A 127 15.51 20.78 -5.45
C LYS A 127 16.95 20.89 -4.94
N LYS A 128 17.33 20.07 -3.96
CA LYS A 128 18.71 20.03 -3.45
C LYS A 128 19.70 19.58 -4.52
N LEU A 129 19.33 18.56 -5.31
CA LEU A 129 20.14 18.09 -6.43
C LEU A 129 20.31 19.18 -7.49
N GLN A 130 19.23 19.86 -7.86
CA GLN A 130 19.28 20.96 -8.83
C GLN A 130 20.18 22.10 -8.33
N GLN A 131 20.03 22.49 -7.06
CA GLN A 131 20.86 23.52 -6.46
C GLN A 131 22.34 23.10 -6.44
N PHE A 132 22.63 21.85 -6.06
CA PHE A 132 23.99 21.31 -6.08
C PHE A 132 24.60 21.35 -7.50
N GLN A 133 23.82 20.99 -8.52
CA GLN A 133 24.26 21.04 -9.92
C GLN A 133 24.59 22.48 -10.36
N VAL A 134 23.77 23.44 -9.99
CA VAL A 134 24.00 24.86 -10.30
C VAL A 134 25.24 25.39 -9.58
N ASP A 135 25.33 25.16 -8.27
CA ASP A 135 26.42 25.70 -7.43
C ASP A 135 27.79 25.12 -7.83
N ASN A 136 27.81 23.85 -8.20
CA ASN A 136 29.05 23.15 -8.58
C ASN A 136 29.28 23.12 -10.09
N LYS A 137 28.45 23.80 -10.89
CA LYS A 137 28.52 23.79 -12.35
C LYS A 137 28.57 22.38 -12.95
N VAL A 138 27.90 21.41 -12.29
CA VAL A 138 27.81 20.03 -12.75
C VAL A 138 26.71 19.96 -13.79
N TYR A 139 27.05 20.14 -15.04
CA TYR A 139 26.14 19.91 -16.16
C TYR A 139 26.08 18.42 -16.48
N SER A 140 25.00 17.99 -17.14
CA SER A 140 24.90 16.59 -17.55
C SER A 140 26.10 16.21 -18.42
N THR A 141 26.56 14.98 -18.33
CA THR A 141 27.69 14.48 -19.14
C THR A 141 27.43 14.68 -20.65
N ALA A 142 26.17 14.60 -21.06
CA ALA A 142 25.73 14.85 -22.44
C ALA A 142 25.92 16.32 -22.86
N ASP A 143 25.58 17.28 -22.00
CA ASP A 143 25.74 18.72 -22.27
C ASP A 143 27.23 19.13 -22.28
N GLN A 144 28.01 18.55 -21.38
CA GLN A 144 29.48 18.74 -21.38
C GLN A 144 30.10 18.17 -22.65
N MET A 145 29.71 16.98 -23.07
CA MET A 145 30.19 16.33 -24.29
C MET A 145 29.84 17.16 -25.53
N LYS A 146 28.57 17.65 -25.60
CA LYS A 146 28.13 18.53 -26.68
C LYS A 146 28.95 19.82 -26.72
N GLY A 147 29.10 20.49 -25.58
CA GLY A 147 29.91 21.71 -25.51
C GLY A 147 31.39 21.52 -25.89
N LEU A 148 31.99 20.36 -25.56
CA LEU A 148 33.34 19.99 -26.00
C LEU A 148 33.37 19.73 -27.51
N THR A 149 32.40 19.03 -28.06
CA THR A 149 32.30 18.75 -29.50
C THR A 149 32.14 20.03 -30.30
N ASP A 150 31.31 20.97 -29.83
CA ASP A 150 31.13 22.28 -30.49
C ASP A 150 32.43 23.09 -30.47
N LYS A 151 33.19 23.07 -29.38
CA LYS A 151 34.51 23.72 -29.29
C LYS A 151 35.54 23.09 -30.22
N ILE A 152 35.61 21.77 -30.30
CA ILE A 152 36.50 21.04 -31.21
C ILE A 152 36.17 21.44 -32.65
N THR A 153 34.90 21.46 -33.04
CA THR A 153 34.47 21.86 -34.38
C THR A 153 34.87 23.30 -34.73
N LEU A 154 34.79 24.21 -33.76
CA LEU A 154 35.23 25.61 -33.93
C LEU A 154 36.73 25.70 -34.16
N ILE A 155 37.53 25.02 -33.34
CA ILE A 155 39.00 24.98 -33.44
C ILE A 155 39.43 24.36 -34.77
N ASP A 156 38.76 23.29 -35.22
CA ASP A 156 39.08 22.68 -36.51
C ASP A 156 38.83 23.62 -37.69
N ARG A 157 37.76 24.44 -37.64
CA ARG A 157 37.49 25.48 -38.65
C ARG A 157 38.53 26.58 -38.64
N GLU A 158 38.90 27.10 -37.46
CA GLU A 158 39.94 28.11 -37.33
C GLU A 158 41.29 27.59 -37.82
N LYS A 159 41.62 26.35 -37.52
CA LYS A 159 42.83 25.71 -38.01
C LYS A 159 42.83 25.59 -39.55
N ALA A 160 41.73 25.16 -40.14
CA ALA A 160 41.61 25.07 -41.59
C ALA A 160 41.73 26.45 -42.25
N GLN A 161 41.13 27.50 -41.68
CA GLN A 161 41.24 28.87 -42.18
C GLN A 161 42.68 29.39 -42.08
N ASN A 162 43.33 29.21 -40.94
CA ASN A 162 44.72 29.63 -40.77
C ASN A 162 45.67 28.90 -41.70
N GLN A 163 45.38 27.63 -42.03
CA GLN A 163 46.17 26.85 -42.97
C GLN A 163 46.00 27.39 -44.41
N LEU A 164 44.79 27.77 -44.81
CA LEU A 164 44.51 28.42 -46.09
C LEU A 164 45.15 29.79 -46.21
N ASP A 165 45.09 30.58 -45.13
CA ASP A 165 45.75 31.89 -45.07
C ASP A 165 47.28 31.77 -45.18
N LEU A 166 47.87 30.75 -44.55
CA LEU A 166 49.31 30.44 -44.66
C LEU A 166 49.70 30.03 -46.09
N GLU A 167 48.93 29.14 -46.73
CA GLU A 167 49.21 28.75 -48.13
C GLU A 167 49.04 29.92 -49.07
N THR A 168 48.03 30.79 -48.85
CA THR A 168 47.85 32.00 -49.65
C THR A 168 49.03 32.98 -49.50
N ALA A 169 49.54 33.17 -48.27
CA ALA A 169 50.67 34.01 -47.97
C ALA A 169 51.95 33.44 -48.57
N GLN A 170 52.14 32.12 -48.50
CA GLN A 170 53.30 31.45 -49.14
C GLN A 170 53.30 31.57 -50.67
N ALA A 171 52.13 31.41 -51.31
CA ALA A 171 51.94 31.60 -52.75
C ALA A 171 52.27 33.06 -53.19
N ALA A 172 51.75 34.01 -52.37
CA ALA A 172 52.06 35.45 -52.65
C ALA A 172 53.56 35.75 -52.52
N LEU A 173 54.25 35.18 -51.51
CA LEU A 173 55.66 35.30 -51.33
C LEU A 173 56.46 34.66 -52.53
N GLY A 174 56.01 33.49 -52.98
CA GLY A 174 56.56 32.83 -54.14
C GLY A 174 56.45 33.68 -55.42
N SER A 175 55.30 34.27 -55.69
CA SER A 175 55.11 35.13 -56.84
C SER A 175 55.91 36.44 -56.81
N ILE A 176 56.08 37.02 -55.60
CA ILE A 176 56.96 38.21 -55.43
C ILE A 176 58.43 37.83 -55.67
N ASN A 177 58.88 36.70 -55.19
CA ASN A 177 60.23 36.23 -55.41
C ASN A 177 60.51 35.97 -56.91
N GLU A 178 59.56 35.43 -57.66
CA GLU A 178 59.65 35.23 -59.10
C GLU A 178 59.66 36.54 -59.88
N GLN A 179 59.07 37.62 -59.35
CA GLN A 179 59.06 38.94 -59.99
C GLN A 179 60.41 39.76 -59.69
N LEU A 180 61.13 39.36 -58.68
CA LEU A 180 62.34 40.07 -58.24
C LEU A 180 63.68 39.43 -58.75
N GLY A 181 63.65 38.25 -59.35
CA GLY A 181 64.71 37.52 -59.90
C GLY A 181 64.73 37.59 -61.39
#